data_89a4d081fc57dfd649f36383624ad3c4
#
_entry.id   89a4d081fc57dfd649f36383624ad3c4
#
_cell.length_a   1.000
_cell.length_b   1.000
_cell.length_c   1.000
_cell.angle_alpha   90.00
_cell.angle_beta   90.00
_cell.angle_gamma   90.00
#
_symmetry.space_group_name_H-M   'P 1'
#
loop_
_entity.id
_entity.type
_entity.pdbx_description
1 polymer ?
#
loop_
_entity_poly.entity_id
_entity_poly.type
_entity_poly.pdbx_seq_one_letter_code
_entity_poly.pdbx_strand_id
1 'polypeptide(L)'
;MNTSHRLPFARTGLAAAAAAAAVLAAAPAQAFEFDTGNPELTVRWDNTPRLNLGMRAEQRDDLIGNNQLYDEGTYSFDRGDLVAARIDWFSELDVIYQKRFGGRVSAQAWYDGAYGSYGRSNPRFASIASYPGNRYSDYTRDLYRGADFEFLDAFVFGRFDLGEVPLTVKLGRHSLYWGESLFVNGNLNSIAYAQNPLDLQKGFATPGAEAKELFRPLTQISGQAAVTEELTLLGQYFFEWDSFRFPEGGTFLGPVDFAFRGPERQFLGPLGFASNAGNINPDERGDFGLGARWSPEWLDGTLGLYYRNYSDKLPQLLLTRAGRNTSQYNLVYADNISLYGISLAKNIGGVSVGAELSYRANTPLNAAVLGNAAAAGPLPGGETAGPRGNTANGLVNVLGVLPKTEVFDAATWAAELVWAHLVSVRSGGNLFMGEGYAPCAGKNKWDGCSTDNYFGLSAAFTPIWYQVFPGVDLSAPMAVFAGLKGNAPTVFGGNQGNGNYAIGLGADVYQKYRFDLKYIDYFGHTKDNGTMVTAQNGFTTLLKDRGSVYLTFKTTF
;
A
#
# COMPACT_ATOMS: atom_id res chain seq x y z
N MET A 1 -31.80 -29.28 -20.65
CA MET A 1 -30.80 -29.21 -21.73
C MET A 1 -29.97 -27.95 -21.50
N ASN A 2 -28.80 -28.16 -20.95
CA ASN A 2 -27.89 -27.09 -20.56
C ASN A 2 -26.76 -27.04 -21.59
N THR A 3 -26.74 -26.05 -22.43
CA THR A 3 -25.64 -25.77 -23.35
C THR A 3 -24.79 -24.65 -22.79
N SER A 4 -23.65 -25.02 -22.24
CA SER A 4 -22.59 -24.14 -21.74
C SER A 4 -21.90 -23.42 -22.91
N HIS A 5 -22.23 -22.15 -23.14
CA HIS A 5 -21.47 -21.24 -24.00
C HIS A 5 -20.61 -20.30 -23.18
N ARG A 6 -19.47 -20.79 -22.64
CA ARG A 6 -18.51 -19.97 -21.87
C ARG A 6 -17.05 -20.13 -22.34
N LEU A 7 -16.76 -20.34 -23.62
CA LEU A 7 -15.37 -20.59 -24.05
C LEU A 7 -14.72 -19.63 -25.08
N PRO A 8 -15.33 -18.60 -25.67
CA PRO A 8 -14.58 -17.75 -26.60
C PRO A 8 -13.73 -16.65 -25.91
N PHE A 9 -14.19 -16.06 -24.80
CA PHE A 9 -13.48 -14.91 -24.20
C PHE A 9 -12.17 -15.27 -23.49
N ALA A 10 -12.06 -16.41 -22.81
CA ALA A 10 -10.84 -16.84 -22.15
C ALA A 10 -9.72 -17.18 -23.15
N ARG A 11 -10.07 -17.73 -24.32
CA ARG A 11 -9.10 -18.08 -25.36
C ARG A 11 -8.54 -16.87 -26.10
N THR A 12 -9.33 -15.82 -26.31
CA THR A 12 -8.88 -14.58 -26.95
C THR A 12 -8.00 -13.75 -25.99
N GLY A 13 -8.28 -13.73 -24.69
CA GLY A 13 -7.43 -13.08 -23.68
C GLY A 13 -6.06 -13.74 -23.54
N LEU A 14 -6.00 -15.08 -23.49
CA LEU A 14 -4.72 -15.82 -23.42
C LEU A 14 -3.89 -15.66 -24.71
N ALA A 15 -4.53 -15.68 -25.88
CA ALA A 15 -3.85 -15.50 -27.16
C ALA A 15 -3.30 -14.06 -27.32
N ALA A 16 -4.04 -13.04 -26.88
CA ALA A 16 -3.58 -11.66 -26.86
C ALA A 16 -2.44 -11.45 -25.88
N ALA A 17 -2.49 -12.07 -24.69
CA ALA A 17 -1.44 -12.03 -23.70
C ALA A 17 -0.16 -12.75 -24.18
N ALA A 18 -0.30 -13.91 -24.82
CA ALA A 18 0.83 -14.64 -25.42
C ALA A 18 1.46 -13.87 -26.59
N ALA A 19 0.64 -13.22 -27.43
CA ALA A 19 1.13 -12.37 -28.51
C ALA A 19 1.87 -11.12 -27.98
N ALA A 20 1.34 -10.47 -26.94
CA ALA A 20 1.99 -9.35 -26.26
C ALA A 20 3.32 -9.77 -25.63
N ALA A 21 3.36 -10.91 -24.94
CA ALA A 21 4.60 -11.46 -24.37
C ALA A 21 5.64 -11.78 -25.46
N ALA A 22 5.22 -12.32 -26.61
CA ALA A 22 6.12 -12.61 -27.72
C ALA A 22 6.69 -11.33 -28.36
N VAL A 23 5.90 -10.28 -28.48
CA VAL A 23 6.36 -8.96 -28.98
C VAL A 23 7.33 -8.31 -27.99
N LEU A 24 7.08 -8.40 -26.68
CA LEU A 24 7.94 -7.86 -25.64
C LEU A 24 9.27 -8.64 -25.52
N ALA A 25 9.27 -9.95 -25.80
CA ALA A 25 10.47 -10.78 -25.79
C ALA A 25 11.41 -10.50 -26.97
N ALA A 26 10.92 -9.87 -28.04
CA ALA A 26 11.73 -9.53 -29.22
C ALA A 26 12.48 -8.19 -29.10
N ALA A 27 12.19 -7.36 -28.07
CA ALA A 27 12.89 -6.10 -27.87
C ALA A 27 14.31 -6.32 -27.31
N PRO A 28 15.33 -5.58 -27.78
CA PRO A 28 16.67 -5.64 -27.19
C PRO A 28 16.61 -5.12 -25.75
N ALA A 29 17.07 -5.94 -24.77
CA ALA A 29 17.05 -5.55 -23.37
C ALA A 29 18.39 -4.93 -22.98
N GLN A 30 18.51 -3.65 -23.24
CA GLN A 30 19.53 -2.79 -22.63
C GLN A 30 18.85 -1.46 -22.31
N ALA A 31 19.06 -0.97 -21.06
CA ALA A 31 18.77 0.41 -20.75
C ALA A 31 19.41 1.30 -21.83
N PHE A 32 18.61 2.16 -22.46
CA PHE A 32 19.14 3.06 -23.48
C PHE A 32 19.93 4.16 -22.80
N GLU A 33 21.26 3.99 -22.72
CA GLU A 33 22.15 5.12 -22.49
C GLU A 33 22.47 5.74 -23.85
N PHE A 34 22.02 6.99 -24.05
CA PHE A 34 22.24 7.70 -25.30
C PHE A 34 23.68 8.19 -25.34
N ASP A 35 24.41 7.86 -26.41
CA ASP A 35 25.68 8.50 -26.71
C ASP A 35 25.39 9.96 -27.11
N THR A 36 25.62 10.87 -26.18
CA THR A 36 25.40 12.31 -26.41
C THR A 36 26.57 13.00 -27.06
N GLY A 37 27.68 12.29 -27.24
CA GLY A 37 28.97 12.91 -27.67
C GLY A 37 29.58 13.85 -26.63
N ASN A 38 28.92 14.04 -25.47
CA ASN A 38 29.41 14.86 -24.38
C ASN A 38 29.61 14.00 -23.12
N PRO A 39 30.86 13.76 -22.66
CA PRO A 39 31.14 12.91 -21.50
C PRO A 39 30.59 13.47 -20.18
N GLU A 40 30.19 14.75 -20.12
CA GLU A 40 29.59 15.37 -18.97
C GLU A 40 28.07 15.18 -18.92
N LEU A 41 27.43 14.72 -20.01
CA LEU A 41 25.98 14.57 -20.12
C LEU A 41 25.60 13.09 -20.25
N THR A 42 24.95 12.55 -19.22
CA THR A 42 24.37 11.21 -19.24
C THR A 42 22.85 11.32 -19.45
N VAL A 43 22.35 10.64 -20.48
CA VAL A 43 20.91 10.50 -20.73
C VAL A 43 20.59 9.02 -20.76
N ARG A 44 19.71 8.56 -19.86
CA ARG A 44 19.33 7.17 -19.72
C ARG A 44 17.81 7.04 -19.76
N TRP A 45 17.31 6.09 -20.53
CA TRP A 45 15.90 5.80 -20.65
C TRP A 45 15.63 4.32 -20.43
N ASP A 46 14.93 3.99 -19.36
CA ASP A 46 14.56 2.63 -18.97
C ASP A 46 13.07 2.41 -19.21
N ASN A 47 12.72 1.26 -19.75
CA ASN A 47 11.35 0.82 -19.95
C ASN A 47 11.13 -0.57 -19.35
N THR A 48 10.10 -0.72 -18.54
CA THR A 48 9.77 -1.98 -17.86
C THR A 48 8.33 -2.38 -18.16
N PRO A 49 8.08 -3.14 -19.23
CA PRO A 49 6.80 -3.82 -19.43
C PRO A 49 6.65 -5.00 -18.48
N ARG A 50 5.42 -5.19 -17.98
CA ARG A 50 5.04 -6.31 -17.13
C ARG A 50 3.68 -6.83 -17.53
N LEU A 51 3.52 -8.15 -17.52
CA LEU A 51 2.26 -8.87 -17.69
C LEU A 51 1.95 -9.62 -16.39
N ASN A 52 0.72 -9.48 -15.89
CA ASN A 52 0.18 -10.23 -14.76
C ASN A 52 -1.11 -10.95 -15.15
N LEU A 53 -1.13 -12.25 -14.95
CA LEU A 53 -2.32 -13.08 -15.03
C LEU A 53 -2.62 -13.61 -13.64
N GLY A 54 -3.74 -13.20 -13.05
CA GLY A 54 -4.20 -13.63 -11.73
C GLY A 54 -5.47 -14.45 -11.85
N MET A 55 -5.57 -15.55 -11.10
CA MET A 55 -6.74 -16.42 -11.06
C MET A 55 -7.16 -16.67 -9.61
N ARG A 56 -8.46 -16.51 -9.31
CA ARG A 56 -9.01 -16.89 -8.00
C ARG A 56 -8.87 -18.41 -7.81
N ALA A 57 -8.18 -18.82 -6.73
CA ALA A 57 -7.95 -20.21 -6.41
C ALA A 57 -9.02 -20.78 -5.46
N GLU A 58 -9.63 -19.93 -4.63
CA GLU A 58 -10.53 -20.33 -3.58
C GLU A 58 -12.01 -20.15 -3.92
N GLN A 59 -12.85 -20.95 -3.25
CA GLN A 59 -14.30 -20.82 -3.31
C GLN A 59 -14.73 -19.61 -2.49
N ARG A 60 -15.89 -19.02 -2.85
CA ARG A 60 -16.55 -18.00 -2.04
C ARG A 60 -16.90 -18.56 -0.67
N ASP A 61 -16.69 -17.74 0.37
CA ASP A 61 -17.23 -18.00 1.70
C ASP A 61 -18.66 -17.43 1.77
N ASP A 62 -19.67 -18.32 1.85
CA ASP A 62 -21.06 -17.90 1.92
C ASP A 62 -21.36 -17.09 3.19
N LEU A 63 -20.61 -17.28 4.29
CA LEU A 63 -20.78 -16.48 5.49
C LEU A 63 -20.39 -15.02 5.25
N ILE A 64 -19.36 -14.75 4.45
CA ILE A 64 -18.98 -13.39 4.01
C ILE A 64 -20.01 -12.89 2.99
N GLY A 65 -20.30 -13.68 1.95
CA GLY A 65 -21.18 -13.31 0.86
C GLY A 65 -22.65 -13.15 1.23
N ASN A 66 -23.07 -13.62 2.41
CA ASN A 66 -24.43 -13.41 2.92
C ASN A 66 -24.58 -12.15 3.78
N ASN A 67 -23.52 -11.33 3.92
CA ASN A 67 -23.61 -10.03 4.58
C ASN A 67 -23.60 -8.92 3.54
N GLN A 68 -24.62 -8.05 3.56
CA GLN A 68 -24.81 -6.93 2.63
C GLN A 68 -23.71 -5.84 2.65
N LEU A 69 -22.73 -5.94 3.56
CA LEU A 69 -21.60 -5.02 3.66
C LEU A 69 -20.33 -5.57 3.02
N TYR A 70 -20.32 -6.87 2.65
CA TYR A 70 -19.11 -7.61 2.24
C TYR A 70 -19.33 -8.51 1.03
N ASP A 71 -20.54 -8.51 0.45
CA ASP A 71 -20.90 -9.48 -0.58
C ASP A 71 -20.32 -9.16 -1.96
N GLU A 72 -20.26 -7.89 -2.34
CA GLU A 72 -19.91 -7.50 -3.71
C GLU A 72 -18.52 -7.98 -4.10
N GLY A 73 -17.50 -7.72 -3.25
CA GLY A 73 -16.16 -8.20 -3.50
C GLY A 73 -16.06 -9.73 -3.53
N THR A 74 -16.81 -10.45 -2.68
CA THR A 74 -16.89 -11.92 -2.63
C THR A 74 -17.52 -12.49 -3.90
N TYR A 75 -18.54 -11.83 -4.45
CA TYR A 75 -19.25 -12.23 -5.66
C TYR A 75 -18.61 -11.75 -6.97
N SER A 76 -17.63 -10.83 -6.90
CA SER A 76 -17.00 -10.24 -8.10
C SER A 76 -16.44 -11.27 -9.07
N PHE A 77 -15.83 -12.35 -8.55
CA PHE A 77 -15.26 -13.43 -9.35
C PHE A 77 -15.56 -14.80 -8.74
N ASP A 78 -15.75 -15.81 -9.57
CA ASP A 78 -15.87 -17.21 -9.13
C ASP A 78 -14.48 -17.87 -9.07
N ARG A 79 -14.37 -19.03 -8.39
CA ARG A 79 -13.16 -19.85 -8.42
C ARG A 79 -12.81 -20.22 -9.86
N GLY A 80 -11.58 -19.97 -10.26
CA GLY A 80 -11.07 -20.19 -11.61
C GLY A 80 -11.26 -19.01 -12.56
N ASP A 81 -11.99 -17.94 -12.17
CA ASP A 81 -12.06 -16.70 -12.95
C ASP A 81 -10.72 -15.95 -12.88
N LEU A 82 -10.39 -15.24 -13.96
CA LEU A 82 -9.27 -14.32 -13.97
C LEU A 82 -9.63 -13.06 -13.17
N VAL A 83 -8.86 -12.79 -12.11
CA VAL A 83 -8.96 -11.61 -11.26
C VAL A 83 -7.99 -10.50 -11.66
N ALA A 84 -7.03 -10.83 -12.53
CA ALA A 84 -6.14 -9.90 -13.21
C ALA A 84 -5.77 -10.46 -14.59
N ALA A 85 -5.82 -9.63 -15.62
CA ALA A 85 -5.28 -9.88 -16.96
C ALA A 85 -4.65 -8.57 -17.41
N ARG A 86 -3.57 -8.18 -16.70
CA ARG A 86 -3.06 -6.82 -16.63
C ARG A 86 -1.71 -6.69 -17.33
N ILE A 87 -1.62 -5.67 -18.16
CA ILE A 87 -0.36 -5.18 -18.74
C ILE A 87 -0.04 -3.84 -18.08
N ASP A 88 1.17 -3.69 -17.56
CA ASP A 88 1.74 -2.46 -17.07
C ASP A 88 2.94 -2.07 -17.93
N TRP A 89 3.11 -0.78 -18.14
CA TRP A 89 4.31 -0.19 -18.75
C TRP A 89 4.83 0.91 -17.86
N PHE A 90 6.04 0.75 -17.34
CA PHE A 90 6.74 1.79 -16.58
C PHE A 90 7.89 2.33 -17.42
N SER A 91 8.03 3.65 -17.49
CA SER A 91 9.08 4.34 -18.26
C SER A 91 9.73 5.41 -17.39
N GLU A 92 11.05 5.49 -17.43
CA GLU A 92 11.85 6.40 -16.61
C GLU A 92 12.98 7.00 -17.45
N LEU A 93 13.03 8.33 -17.53
CA LEU A 93 14.05 9.10 -18.23
C LEU A 93 14.86 9.91 -17.21
N ASP A 94 16.17 9.66 -17.17
CA ASP A 94 17.15 10.41 -16.39
C ASP A 94 18.02 11.27 -17.32
N VAL A 95 18.22 12.53 -16.93
CA VAL A 95 19.19 13.44 -17.56
C VAL A 95 20.11 13.99 -16.48
N ILE A 96 21.41 13.74 -16.57
CA ILE A 96 22.39 14.15 -15.56
C ILE A 96 23.55 14.89 -16.25
N TYR A 97 23.81 16.11 -15.80
CA TYR A 97 24.91 16.95 -16.28
C TYR A 97 25.97 17.12 -15.20
N GLN A 98 27.24 16.85 -15.57
CA GLN A 98 28.43 16.93 -14.72
C GLN A 98 28.30 16.20 -13.37
N LYS A 99 27.41 15.21 -13.25
CA LYS A 99 27.06 14.51 -11.99
C LYS A 99 26.58 15.47 -10.86
N ARG A 100 26.32 16.74 -11.18
CA ARG A 100 25.92 17.79 -10.23
C ARG A 100 24.48 18.24 -10.41
N PHE A 101 23.99 18.32 -11.63
CA PHE A 101 22.66 18.76 -11.96
C PHE A 101 21.95 17.67 -12.77
N GLY A 102 20.65 17.57 -12.58
CA GLY A 102 19.89 16.63 -13.38
C GLY A 102 18.40 16.69 -13.09
N GLY A 103 17.67 15.81 -13.76
CA GLY A 103 16.24 15.62 -13.56
C GLY A 103 15.83 14.23 -13.96
N ARG A 104 14.67 13.84 -13.46
CA ARG A 104 13.99 12.60 -13.76
C ARG A 104 12.55 12.87 -14.13
N VAL A 105 12.07 12.18 -15.15
CA VAL A 105 10.64 12.04 -15.43
C VAL A 105 10.34 10.56 -15.54
N SER A 106 9.34 10.08 -14.79
CA SER A 106 8.85 8.73 -14.91
C SER A 106 7.32 8.69 -15.02
N ALA A 107 6.82 7.67 -15.71
CA ALA A 107 5.40 7.49 -15.94
C ALA A 107 5.06 6.01 -15.99
N GLN A 108 3.80 5.71 -15.69
CA GLN A 108 3.24 4.37 -15.83
C GLN A 108 1.94 4.42 -16.61
N ALA A 109 1.68 3.34 -17.36
CA ALA A 109 0.42 3.09 -18.03
C ALA A 109 -0.02 1.66 -17.77
N TRP A 110 -1.32 1.40 -17.74
CA TRP A 110 -1.85 0.05 -17.52
C TRP A 110 -3.17 -0.21 -18.22
N TYR A 111 -3.42 -1.48 -18.45
CA TYR A 111 -4.72 -1.99 -18.88
C TYR A 111 -4.97 -3.36 -18.25
N ASP A 112 -6.17 -3.58 -17.71
CA ASP A 112 -6.58 -4.88 -17.15
C ASP A 112 -7.87 -5.38 -17.80
N GLY A 113 -7.78 -6.47 -18.54
CA GLY A 113 -8.89 -7.11 -19.22
C GLY A 113 -9.80 -7.94 -18.31
N ALA A 114 -9.44 -8.19 -17.04
CA ALA A 114 -10.28 -8.95 -16.10
C ALA A 114 -11.48 -8.12 -15.61
N TYR A 115 -11.33 -6.79 -15.55
CA TYR A 115 -12.39 -5.90 -15.11
C TYR A 115 -13.22 -5.34 -16.26
N GLY A 116 -14.55 -5.50 -16.15
CA GLY A 116 -15.54 -4.90 -17.04
C GLY A 116 -16.15 -3.61 -16.47
N SER A 117 -17.27 -3.19 -17.06
CA SER A 117 -18.04 -2.03 -16.55
C SER A 117 -18.95 -2.37 -15.39
N TYR A 118 -19.15 -3.64 -15.07
CA TYR A 118 -20.09 -4.11 -14.06
C TYR A 118 -19.37 -5.04 -13.09
N GLY A 119 -19.60 -4.82 -11.79
CA GLY A 119 -19.33 -5.76 -10.72
C GLY A 119 -20.45 -6.81 -10.59
N ARG A 120 -20.36 -7.57 -9.51
CA ARG A 120 -21.40 -8.54 -9.13
C ARG A 120 -21.69 -8.37 -7.62
N SER A 121 -22.91 -8.70 -7.23
CA SER A 121 -23.33 -8.78 -5.83
C SER A 121 -24.12 -10.06 -5.60
N ASN A 122 -24.34 -10.41 -4.34
CA ASN A 122 -25.32 -11.43 -4.00
C ASN A 122 -26.69 -11.03 -4.58
N PRO A 123 -27.40 -11.89 -5.32
CA PRO A 123 -28.71 -11.57 -5.91
C PRO A 123 -29.72 -11.04 -4.89
N ARG A 124 -29.59 -11.42 -3.61
CA ARG A 124 -30.46 -10.92 -2.53
C ARG A 124 -30.24 -9.42 -2.24
N PHE A 125 -29.07 -8.90 -2.53
CA PHE A 125 -28.66 -7.53 -2.22
C PHE A 125 -28.48 -6.64 -3.44
N ALA A 126 -28.75 -7.15 -4.65
CA ALA A 126 -28.54 -6.41 -5.90
C ALA A 126 -29.22 -5.04 -5.96
N SER A 127 -30.40 -4.87 -5.31
CA SER A 127 -31.10 -3.58 -5.23
C SER A 127 -30.46 -2.57 -4.28
N ILE A 128 -29.67 -3.04 -3.34
CA ILE A 128 -29.00 -2.23 -2.30
C ILE A 128 -27.49 -2.19 -2.47
N ALA A 129 -26.96 -2.70 -3.58
CA ALA A 129 -25.55 -2.68 -3.90
C ALA A 129 -24.92 -1.28 -3.81
N SER A 130 -23.65 -1.22 -3.44
CA SER A 130 -22.89 0.03 -3.27
C SER A 130 -22.71 0.77 -4.60
N TYR A 131 -22.66 0.03 -5.69
CA TYR A 131 -22.73 0.54 -7.06
C TYR A 131 -24.15 0.32 -7.62
N PRO A 132 -24.91 1.39 -7.91
CA PRO A 132 -26.26 1.27 -8.45
C PRO A 132 -26.31 0.40 -9.72
N GLY A 133 -27.13 -0.67 -9.68
CA GLY A 133 -27.21 -1.64 -10.77
C GLY A 133 -25.91 -2.42 -11.01
N ASN A 134 -25.06 -2.54 -10.01
CA ASN A 134 -23.72 -3.16 -10.08
C ASN A 134 -22.78 -2.52 -11.12
N ARG A 135 -23.06 -1.30 -11.57
CA ARG A 135 -22.20 -0.59 -12.52
C ARG A 135 -21.11 0.18 -11.77
N TYR A 136 -19.88 -0.20 -11.96
CA TYR A 136 -18.74 0.52 -11.38
C TYR A 136 -18.76 2.00 -11.77
N SER A 137 -18.40 2.88 -10.82
CA SER A 137 -18.17 4.30 -11.06
C SER A 137 -17.06 4.50 -12.10
N ASP A 138 -17.02 5.67 -12.71
CA ASP A 138 -15.96 6.02 -13.66
C ASP A 138 -14.58 5.91 -13.00
N TYR A 139 -14.45 6.39 -11.77
CA TYR A 139 -13.20 6.27 -11.00
C TYR A 139 -12.74 4.81 -10.84
N THR A 140 -13.63 3.89 -10.44
CA THR A 140 -13.28 2.47 -10.29
C THR A 140 -12.91 1.84 -11.63
N ARG A 141 -13.62 2.18 -12.71
CA ARG A 141 -13.31 1.64 -14.04
C ARG A 141 -11.93 2.11 -14.52
N ASP A 142 -11.62 3.40 -14.37
CA ASP A 142 -10.34 3.97 -14.80
C ASP A 142 -9.19 3.37 -13.99
N LEU A 143 -9.35 3.23 -12.67
CA LEU A 143 -8.33 2.65 -11.81
C LEU A 143 -8.04 1.17 -12.10
N TYR A 144 -9.09 0.36 -12.33
CA TYR A 144 -8.95 -1.09 -12.51
C TYR A 144 -8.77 -1.50 -13.96
N ARG A 145 -9.71 -1.14 -14.83
CA ARG A 145 -9.64 -1.50 -16.23
C ARG A 145 -8.51 -0.75 -16.93
N GLY A 146 -8.34 0.53 -16.60
CA GLY A 146 -7.32 1.38 -17.18
C GLY A 146 -7.57 1.67 -18.65
N ALA A 147 -6.54 1.59 -19.46
CA ALA A 147 -6.07 2.41 -20.55
C ALA A 147 -5.78 3.81 -20.02
N ASP A 148 -5.18 3.88 -18.84
CA ASP A 148 -4.85 5.11 -18.14
C ASP A 148 -3.34 5.30 -18.06
N PHE A 149 -2.93 6.50 -17.75
CA PHE A 149 -1.55 6.94 -17.73
C PHE A 149 -1.34 7.89 -16.53
N GLU A 150 -0.26 7.69 -15.80
CA GLU A 150 0.07 8.49 -14.62
C GLU A 150 1.55 8.88 -14.64
N PHE A 151 1.81 10.19 -14.45
CA PHE A 151 3.16 10.66 -14.12
C PHE A 151 3.49 10.34 -12.67
N LEU A 152 4.65 9.75 -12.45
CA LEU A 152 5.21 9.50 -11.12
C LEU A 152 6.25 10.58 -10.79
N ASP A 153 7.55 10.29 -10.98
CA ASP A 153 8.58 11.31 -10.74
C ASP A 153 8.57 12.39 -11.84
N ALA A 154 8.74 13.64 -11.43
CA ALA A 154 8.98 14.78 -12.30
C ALA A 154 9.72 15.85 -11.48
N PHE A 155 11.05 15.72 -11.39
CA PHE A 155 11.86 16.60 -10.56
C PHE A 155 13.18 16.97 -11.20
N VAL A 156 13.76 18.07 -10.70
CA VAL A 156 15.14 18.45 -10.94
C VAL A 156 15.93 18.41 -9.65
N PHE A 157 17.22 18.20 -9.73
CA PHE A 157 18.11 18.28 -8.59
C PHE A 157 19.40 19.04 -8.92
N GLY A 158 20.00 19.61 -7.86
CA GLY A 158 21.31 20.26 -7.94
C GLY A 158 22.14 19.95 -6.71
N ARG A 159 23.46 19.82 -6.93
CA ARG A 159 24.47 19.70 -5.89
C ARG A 159 25.30 20.98 -5.88
N PHE A 160 25.37 21.60 -4.70
CA PHE A 160 26.02 22.88 -4.46
C PHE A 160 27.01 22.73 -3.33
N ASP A 161 28.06 23.54 -3.32
CA ASP A 161 29.01 23.63 -2.23
C ASP A 161 28.79 24.99 -1.54
N LEU A 162 28.23 24.99 -0.31
CA LEU A 162 28.10 26.19 0.53
C LEU A 162 29.33 26.30 1.43
N GLY A 163 30.42 26.86 0.89
CA GLY A 163 31.73 26.77 1.50
C GLY A 163 32.22 25.32 1.49
N GLU A 164 32.44 24.75 2.66
CA GLU A 164 32.85 23.35 2.82
C GLU A 164 31.66 22.37 2.98
N VAL A 165 30.42 22.87 3.00
CA VAL A 165 29.23 22.06 3.21
C VAL A 165 28.58 21.65 1.89
N PRO A 166 28.65 20.36 1.47
CA PRO A 166 27.91 19.86 0.32
C PRO A 166 26.42 19.90 0.59
N LEU A 167 25.66 20.56 -0.29
CA LEU A 167 24.20 20.64 -0.25
C LEU A 167 23.61 19.99 -1.51
N THR A 168 22.70 19.06 -1.34
CA THR A 168 21.86 18.53 -2.45
C THR A 168 20.43 19.00 -2.25
N VAL A 169 19.84 19.58 -3.30
CA VAL A 169 18.44 20.03 -3.30
C VAL A 169 17.70 19.32 -4.44
N LYS A 170 16.46 18.89 -4.18
CA LYS A 170 15.52 18.40 -5.19
C LYS A 170 14.25 19.23 -5.16
N LEU A 171 13.69 19.53 -6.34
CA LEU A 171 12.44 20.26 -6.50
C LEU A 171 11.56 19.59 -7.56
N GLY A 172 10.29 19.37 -7.24
CA GLY A 172 9.31 18.73 -8.10
C GLY A 172 8.69 17.49 -7.47
N ARG A 173 8.02 16.68 -8.29
CA ARG A 173 7.41 15.42 -7.82
C ARG A 173 8.49 14.36 -7.60
N HIS A 174 8.71 13.99 -6.37
CA HIS A 174 9.63 12.91 -6.00
C HIS A 174 9.22 12.30 -4.66
N SER A 175 9.67 11.06 -4.43
CA SER A 175 9.49 10.38 -3.15
C SER A 175 10.73 10.50 -2.28
N LEU A 176 10.51 10.63 -0.96
CA LEU A 176 11.53 10.52 0.07
C LEU A 176 11.14 9.42 1.05
N TYR A 177 12.13 8.82 1.66
CA TYR A 177 11.93 7.82 2.68
C TYR A 177 12.88 8.07 3.87
N TRP A 178 12.30 8.31 5.05
CA TRP A 178 13.02 8.48 6.30
C TRP A 178 12.71 7.33 7.24
N GLY A 179 13.72 6.87 7.95
CA GLY A 179 13.59 5.74 8.85
C GLY A 179 14.05 4.41 8.25
N GLU A 180 13.75 3.30 8.94
CA GLU A 180 14.37 1.99 8.71
C GLU A 180 13.36 0.89 8.34
N SER A 181 12.04 1.16 8.23
CA SER A 181 11.06 0.10 7.99
C SER A 181 11.23 -0.56 6.61
N LEU A 182 11.06 -1.89 6.57
CA LEU A 182 11.28 -2.72 5.37
C LEU A 182 9.98 -3.15 4.69
N PHE A 183 8.90 -3.30 5.45
CA PHE A 183 7.63 -3.84 4.96
C PHE A 183 6.51 -2.80 5.05
N VAL A 184 5.43 -3.01 4.28
CA VAL A 184 4.26 -2.12 4.27
C VAL A 184 3.65 -1.99 5.67
N ASN A 185 3.55 -3.09 6.43
CA ASN A 185 3.05 -3.04 7.81
C ASN A 185 3.96 -2.22 8.73
N GLY A 186 5.27 -2.33 8.56
CA GLY A 186 6.23 -1.47 9.23
C GLY A 186 6.05 -0.02 8.83
N ASN A 187 5.88 0.28 7.55
CA ASN A 187 5.67 1.64 7.08
C ASN A 187 4.48 2.32 7.77
N LEU A 188 3.36 1.61 7.98
CA LEU A 188 2.19 2.15 8.69
C LEU A 188 2.47 2.51 10.15
N ASN A 189 3.50 1.94 10.76
CA ASN A 189 3.90 2.16 12.16
C ASN A 189 5.26 2.89 12.30
N SER A 190 5.88 3.38 11.21
CA SER A 190 7.24 3.92 11.15
C SER A 190 7.31 5.45 11.15
N ILE A 191 8.53 5.96 11.15
CA ILE A 191 8.84 7.37 10.91
C ILE A 191 8.44 7.79 9.48
N ALA A 192 8.53 6.89 8.50
CA ALA A 192 8.14 7.14 7.11
C ALA A 192 6.62 7.16 6.86
N TYR A 193 5.80 6.83 7.86
CA TYR A 193 4.35 6.84 7.73
C TYR A 193 3.84 8.15 7.13
N ALA A 194 2.96 8.04 6.14
CA ALA A 194 2.36 9.17 5.43
C ALA A 194 3.36 10.18 4.84
N GLN A 195 4.65 9.82 4.69
CA GLN A 195 5.63 10.67 4.00
C GLN A 195 5.35 10.71 2.49
N ASN A 196 4.99 9.56 1.92
CA ASN A 196 4.47 9.47 0.56
C ASN A 196 3.15 8.68 0.58
N PRO A 197 2.19 8.98 -0.28
CA PRO A 197 1.06 8.09 -0.50
C PRO A 197 1.55 6.78 -1.14
N LEU A 198 0.89 5.67 -0.79
CA LEU A 198 1.14 4.35 -1.38
C LEU A 198 -0.04 3.95 -2.28
N ASP A 199 0.26 3.32 -3.41
CA ASP A 199 -0.72 2.60 -4.22
C ASP A 199 -0.81 1.14 -3.74
N LEU A 200 -1.61 0.93 -2.70
CA LEU A 200 -1.84 -0.42 -2.15
C LEU A 200 -2.78 -1.23 -3.02
N GLN A 201 -3.62 -0.59 -3.85
CA GLN A 201 -4.41 -1.31 -4.85
C GLN A 201 -3.47 -2.06 -5.81
N LYS A 202 -2.46 -1.38 -6.34
CA LYS A 202 -1.43 -1.99 -7.19
C LYS A 202 -0.59 -2.99 -6.40
N GLY A 203 -0.19 -2.64 -5.17
CA GLY A 203 0.63 -3.49 -4.32
C GLY A 203 0.01 -4.86 -4.02
N PHE A 204 -1.29 -4.92 -3.78
CA PHE A 204 -2.00 -6.19 -3.55
C PHE A 204 -2.36 -6.94 -4.85
N ALA A 205 -2.75 -6.20 -5.89
CA ALA A 205 -3.26 -6.80 -7.13
C ALA A 205 -2.17 -7.15 -8.16
N THR A 206 -0.94 -6.62 -8.01
CA THR A 206 0.12 -6.72 -9.01
C THR A 206 1.41 -7.27 -8.39
N PRO A 207 1.52 -8.58 -8.18
CA PRO A 207 2.76 -9.20 -7.71
C PRO A 207 3.93 -8.86 -8.62
N GLY A 208 5.07 -8.46 -8.02
CA GLY A 208 6.26 -8.03 -8.75
C GLY A 208 6.29 -6.53 -9.09
N ALA A 209 5.32 -5.73 -8.62
CA ALA A 209 5.45 -4.27 -8.63
C ALA A 209 6.63 -3.84 -7.74
N GLU A 210 7.41 -2.90 -8.24
CA GLU A 210 8.57 -2.37 -7.51
C GLU A 210 8.16 -1.22 -6.57
N ALA A 211 8.95 -0.98 -5.52
CA ALA A 211 8.67 0.09 -4.57
C ALA A 211 8.47 1.46 -5.27
N LYS A 212 9.29 1.77 -6.29
CA LYS A 212 9.18 3.01 -7.08
C LYS A 212 7.85 3.16 -7.85
N GLU A 213 7.12 2.06 -8.06
CA GLU A 213 5.80 2.05 -8.69
C GLU A 213 4.66 2.14 -7.66
N LEU A 214 4.95 1.80 -6.40
CA LEU A 214 3.97 1.82 -5.29
C LEU A 214 3.96 3.15 -4.54
N PHE A 215 5.13 3.79 -4.40
CA PHE A 215 5.20 5.14 -3.85
C PHE A 215 4.71 6.14 -4.89
N ARG A 216 3.68 6.89 -4.54
CA ARG A 216 3.13 7.97 -5.38
C ARG A 216 3.84 9.28 -4.99
N PRO A 217 4.72 9.80 -5.86
CA PRO A 217 5.49 10.99 -5.55
C PRO A 217 4.57 12.21 -5.36
N LEU A 218 4.97 13.12 -4.47
CA LEU A 218 4.31 14.41 -4.26
C LEU A 218 5.24 15.54 -4.67
N THR A 219 4.64 16.65 -5.11
CA THR A 219 5.36 17.89 -5.42
C THR A 219 5.91 18.49 -4.13
N GLN A 220 7.24 18.56 -4.02
CA GLN A 220 7.93 19.04 -2.82
C GLN A 220 9.29 19.62 -3.15
N ILE A 221 9.85 20.37 -2.20
CA ILE A 221 11.28 20.68 -2.13
C ILE A 221 11.90 19.85 -1.00
N SER A 222 13.03 19.24 -1.27
CA SER A 222 13.79 18.53 -0.25
C SER A 222 15.27 18.84 -0.38
N GLY A 223 15.97 18.78 0.75
CA GLY A 223 17.40 19.05 0.79
C GLY A 223 18.11 18.21 1.84
N GLN A 224 19.40 17.99 1.60
CA GLN A 224 20.32 17.40 2.55
C GLN A 224 21.67 18.14 2.52
N ALA A 225 22.20 18.47 3.69
CA ALA A 225 23.44 19.17 3.87
C ALA A 225 24.38 18.34 4.77
N ALA A 226 25.54 17.93 4.26
CA ALA A 226 26.57 17.25 5.04
C ALA A 226 27.40 18.30 5.79
N VAL A 227 26.97 18.63 7.02
CA VAL A 227 27.56 19.71 7.83
C VAL A 227 28.94 19.33 8.36
N THR A 228 29.13 18.04 8.66
CA THR A 228 30.42 17.43 8.97
C THR A 228 30.51 16.06 8.27
N GLU A 229 31.65 15.39 8.37
CA GLU A 229 31.79 14.01 7.86
C GLU A 229 30.83 13.03 8.52
N GLU A 230 30.42 13.29 9.76
CA GLU A 230 29.51 12.45 10.54
C GLU A 230 28.06 12.92 10.56
N LEU A 231 27.78 14.23 10.30
CA LEU A 231 26.46 14.83 10.50
C LEU A 231 25.86 15.36 9.21
N THR A 232 24.71 14.83 8.84
CA THR A 232 23.87 15.31 7.73
C THR A 232 22.54 15.84 8.24
N LEU A 233 22.19 17.06 7.87
CA LEU A 233 20.88 17.66 8.11
C LEU A 233 19.96 17.42 6.93
N LEU A 234 18.67 17.19 7.18
CA LEU A 234 17.64 16.89 6.22
C LEU A 234 16.48 17.87 6.36
N GLY A 235 15.88 18.25 5.23
CA GLY A 235 14.66 19.07 5.21
C GLY A 235 13.75 18.71 4.05
N GLN A 236 12.44 18.86 4.26
CA GLN A 236 11.41 18.71 3.23
C GLN A 236 10.24 19.66 3.49
N TYR A 237 9.59 20.10 2.40
CA TYR A 237 8.35 20.86 2.44
C TYR A 237 7.48 20.49 1.24
N PHE A 238 6.21 20.17 1.48
CA PHE A 238 5.27 19.71 0.48
C PHE A 238 4.40 20.86 -0.05
N PHE A 239 4.23 20.89 -1.37
CA PHE A 239 3.32 21.78 -2.10
C PHE A 239 2.06 21.05 -2.57
N GLU A 240 1.98 19.74 -2.35
CA GLU A 240 0.91 18.85 -2.80
C GLU A 240 0.60 17.83 -1.70
N TRP A 241 -0.68 17.51 -1.54
CA TRP A 241 -1.17 16.41 -0.74
C TRP A 241 -1.99 15.44 -1.60
N ASP A 242 -1.85 14.14 -1.38
CA ASP A 242 -2.71 13.09 -1.97
C ASP A 242 -2.83 11.91 -1.00
N SER A 243 -3.88 11.12 -1.16
CA SER A 243 -4.20 9.98 -0.31
C SER A 243 -3.55 8.68 -0.79
N PHE A 244 -3.50 7.65 0.07
CA PHE A 244 -3.26 6.29 -0.35
C PHE A 244 -4.38 5.83 -1.29
N ARG A 245 -4.02 4.93 -2.23
CA ARG A 245 -5.00 4.16 -3.00
C ARG A 245 -5.14 2.78 -2.38
N PHE A 246 -6.37 2.37 -2.14
CA PHE A 246 -6.71 1.03 -1.66
C PHE A 246 -7.49 0.26 -2.72
N PRO A 247 -7.61 -1.07 -2.57
CA PRO A 247 -8.63 -1.81 -3.30
C PRO A 247 -10.01 -1.25 -2.97
N GLU A 248 -10.70 -0.74 -4.00
CA GLU A 248 -12.02 -0.12 -3.87
C GLU A 248 -13.08 -1.13 -3.43
N GLY A 249 -14.02 -0.68 -2.61
CA GLY A 249 -15.16 -1.49 -2.21
C GLY A 249 -15.87 -2.11 -3.40
N GLY A 250 -16.44 -3.31 -3.24
CA GLY A 250 -17.10 -4.05 -4.31
C GLY A 250 -16.18 -4.66 -5.39
N THR A 251 -14.86 -4.46 -5.29
CA THR A 251 -13.86 -5.11 -6.15
C THR A 251 -13.28 -6.37 -5.49
N PHE A 252 -12.53 -7.19 -6.22
CA PHE A 252 -12.04 -8.49 -5.74
C PHE A 252 -11.26 -8.41 -4.42
N LEU A 253 -10.39 -7.42 -4.25
CA LEU A 253 -9.62 -7.21 -3.02
C LEU A 253 -10.19 -6.11 -2.13
N GLY A 254 -11.35 -5.55 -2.49
CA GLY A 254 -12.10 -4.61 -1.64
C GLY A 254 -12.81 -5.36 -0.51
N PRO A 255 -12.40 -5.19 0.77
CA PRO A 255 -12.94 -6.01 1.86
C PRO A 255 -14.32 -5.57 2.34
N VAL A 256 -14.70 -4.33 2.10
CA VAL A 256 -15.98 -3.72 2.51
C VAL A 256 -16.57 -2.98 1.32
N ASP A 257 -17.83 -3.26 0.99
CA ASP A 257 -18.42 -2.89 -0.29
C ASP A 257 -18.55 -1.40 -0.54
N PHE A 258 -18.75 -0.60 0.50
CA PHE A 258 -18.89 0.86 0.40
C PHE A 258 -17.60 1.62 0.71
N ALA A 259 -16.48 0.91 0.95
CA ALA A 259 -15.24 1.55 1.36
C ALA A 259 -14.53 2.23 0.19
N PHE A 260 -13.92 3.36 0.52
CA PHE A 260 -13.10 4.21 -0.33
C PHE A 260 -13.89 5.04 -1.36
N ARG A 261 -13.24 5.42 -2.45
CA ARG A 261 -13.70 6.48 -3.36
C ARG A 261 -14.67 5.99 -4.41
N GLY A 262 -14.52 4.73 -4.83
CA GLY A 262 -15.27 4.18 -5.97
C GLY A 262 -16.76 3.95 -5.71
N PRO A 263 -17.15 3.30 -4.59
CA PRO A 263 -18.55 3.05 -4.26
C PRO A 263 -19.35 4.35 -4.11
N GLU A 264 -20.61 4.36 -4.58
CA GLU A 264 -21.43 5.57 -4.61
C GLU A 264 -22.35 5.71 -3.40
N ARG A 265 -22.65 4.61 -2.68
CA ARG A 265 -23.62 4.60 -1.58
C ARG A 265 -23.46 3.41 -0.65
N GLN A 266 -24.06 3.53 0.55
CA GLN A 266 -24.26 2.44 1.50
C GLN A 266 -25.71 2.40 1.98
N PHE A 267 -26.31 1.21 2.01
CA PHE A 267 -27.66 1.02 2.54
C PHE A 267 -27.64 0.94 4.07
N LEU A 268 -28.41 1.81 4.72
CA LEU A 268 -28.50 1.95 6.18
C LEU A 268 -29.85 1.43 6.74
N GLY A 269 -30.47 0.44 6.10
CA GLY A 269 -31.77 -0.11 6.54
C GLY A 269 -32.88 0.94 6.53
N PRO A 270 -33.58 1.18 7.66
CA PRO A 270 -34.70 2.12 7.71
C PRO A 270 -34.37 3.57 7.38
N LEU A 271 -33.09 3.96 7.43
CA LEU A 271 -32.62 5.29 7.06
C LEU A 271 -32.44 5.46 5.53
N GLY A 272 -32.62 4.36 4.75
CA GLY A 272 -32.37 4.39 3.31
C GLY A 272 -30.88 4.32 2.98
N PHE A 273 -30.43 5.09 2.00
CA PHE A 273 -29.04 5.13 1.59
C PHE A 273 -28.30 6.33 2.18
N ALA A 274 -27.03 6.11 2.54
CA ALA A 274 -26.05 7.16 2.70
C ALA A 274 -25.26 7.27 1.38
N SER A 275 -25.21 8.46 0.79
CA SER A 275 -24.42 8.72 -0.39
C SER A 275 -22.95 8.89 -0.01
N ASN A 276 -22.03 8.41 -0.84
CA ASN A 276 -20.63 8.78 -0.77
C ASN A 276 -20.48 10.25 -1.22
N ALA A 277 -20.19 11.14 -0.29
CA ALA A 277 -20.03 12.57 -0.55
C ALA A 277 -18.57 12.95 -0.85
N GLY A 278 -17.72 11.96 -1.12
CA GLY A 278 -16.32 12.15 -1.49
C GLY A 278 -15.40 12.40 -0.28
N ASN A 279 -14.27 12.99 -0.56
CA ASN A 279 -13.22 13.23 0.42
C ASN A 279 -13.43 14.56 1.16
N ILE A 280 -13.06 14.57 2.44
CA ILE A 280 -12.75 15.80 3.19
C ILE A 280 -11.24 15.79 3.35
N ASN A 281 -10.57 16.56 2.49
CA ASN A 281 -9.12 16.65 2.42
C ASN A 281 -8.60 17.70 3.41
N PRO A 282 -7.37 17.53 3.93
CA PRO A 282 -6.61 18.58 4.58
C PRO A 282 -6.13 19.63 3.54
N ASP A 283 -5.40 20.63 4.00
CA ASP A 283 -4.75 21.59 3.12
C ASP A 283 -3.74 20.88 2.18
N GLU A 284 -3.71 21.33 0.92
CA GLU A 284 -2.80 20.75 -0.09
C GLU A 284 -1.32 21.02 0.21
N ARG A 285 -1.04 22.05 1.01
CA ARG A 285 0.31 22.54 1.30
C ARG A 285 0.54 22.65 2.79
N GLY A 286 1.82 22.62 3.18
CA GLY A 286 2.19 22.92 4.56
C GLY A 286 2.76 21.74 5.32
N ASP A 287 2.62 20.52 4.84
CA ASP A 287 3.32 19.37 5.40
C ASP A 287 4.84 19.62 5.29
N PHE A 288 5.60 19.40 6.37
CA PHE A 288 7.04 19.57 6.35
C PHE A 288 7.74 18.61 7.31
N GLY A 289 9.04 18.48 7.14
CA GLY A 289 9.88 17.68 8.02
C GLY A 289 11.30 18.21 8.09
N LEU A 290 11.90 17.99 9.25
CA LEU A 290 13.31 18.22 9.55
C LEU A 290 13.92 16.93 10.10
N GLY A 291 15.17 16.67 9.77
CA GLY A 291 15.88 15.51 10.27
C GLY A 291 17.37 15.75 10.41
N ALA A 292 18.00 14.88 11.18
CA ALA A 292 19.45 14.81 11.29
C ALA A 292 19.87 13.35 11.28
N ARG A 293 20.92 13.02 10.53
CA ARG A 293 21.58 11.71 10.55
C ARG A 293 23.00 11.89 11.07
N TRP A 294 23.33 11.15 12.11
CA TRP A 294 24.63 11.21 12.75
C TRP A 294 25.28 9.83 12.76
N SER A 295 26.44 9.72 12.15
CA SER A 295 27.19 8.47 11.96
C SER A 295 28.58 8.58 12.58
N PRO A 296 28.69 8.68 13.93
CA PRO A 296 29.99 8.79 14.59
C PRO A 296 30.75 7.45 14.54
N GLU A 297 32.07 7.52 14.42
CA GLU A 297 32.95 6.34 14.32
C GLU A 297 32.70 5.32 15.43
N TRP A 298 32.53 5.79 16.70
CA TRP A 298 32.34 4.92 17.86
C TRP A 298 31.02 4.08 17.77
N LEU A 299 30.02 4.56 17.08
CA LEU A 299 28.74 3.85 16.93
C LEU A 299 28.82 2.74 15.88
N ASP A 300 29.67 2.92 14.86
CA ASP A 300 29.73 2.04 13.68
C ASP A 300 28.32 1.79 13.10
N GLY A 301 27.57 2.89 12.94
CA GLY A 301 26.18 2.90 12.53
C GLY A 301 25.64 4.32 12.38
N THR A 302 24.38 4.46 12.03
CA THR A 302 23.73 5.76 11.83
C THR A 302 22.56 5.93 12.81
N LEU A 303 22.59 7.03 13.57
CA LEU A 303 21.48 7.51 14.40
C LEU A 303 20.70 8.56 13.61
N GLY A 304 19.38 8.40 13.48
CA GLY A 304 18.48 9.37 12.88
C GLY A 304 17.61 10.06 13.92
N LEU A 305 17.42 11.37 13.79
CA LEU A 305 16.46 12.16 14.57
C LEU A 305 15.54 12.88 13.58
N TYR A 306 14.22 12.84 13.84
CA TYR A 306 13.23 13.35 12.88
C TYR A 306 12.10 14.08 13.59
N TYR A 307 11.70 15.19 13.00
CA TYR A 307 10.44 15.87 13.29
C TYR A 307 9.66 16.06 11.99
N ARG A 308 8.35 15.75 12.02
CA ARG A 308 7.45 15.99 10.88
C ARG A 308 6.14 16.56 11.40
N ASN A 309 5.61 17.56 10.70
CA ASN A 309 4.21 17.96 10.79
C ASN A 309 3.56 17.63 9.46
N TYR A 310 2.47 16.85 9.49
CA TYR A 310 1.89 16.30 8.27
C TYR A 310 0.40 16.04 8.42
N SER A 311 -0.24 15.86 7.26
CA SER A 311 -1.62 15.43 7.11
C SER A 311 -1.68 13.95 6.76
N ASP A 312 -2.61 13.21 7.39
CA ASP A 312 -2.75 11.77 7.17
C ASP A 312 -3.17 11.47 5.72
N LYS A 313 -2.77 10.30 5.25
CA LYS A 313 -3.08 9.82 3.90
C LYS A 313 -4.04 8.61 3.92
N LEU A 314 -4.45 8.18 5.13
CA LEU A 314 -5.45 7.15 5.38
C LEU A 314 -6.77 7.79 5.84
N PRO A 315 -7.92 7.41 5.27
CA PRO A 315 -9.19 8.00 5.63
C PRO A 315 -9.83 7.33 6.83
N GLN A 316 -10.59 8.10 7.59
CA GLN A 316 -11.66 7.62 8.44
C GLN A 316 -12.99 7.70 7.67
N LEU A 317 -13.77 6.60 7.61
CA LEU A 317 -15.07 6.57 6.94
C LEU A 317 -16.15 6.98 7.94
N LEU A 318 -16.63 8.22 7.84
CA LEU A 318 -17.54 8.81 8.82
C LEU A 318 -18.85 9.27 8.18
N LEU A 319 -19.96 9.04 8.91
CA LEU A 319 -21.25 9.59 8.56
C LEU A 319 -21.26 11.09 8.94
N THR A 320 -21.11 11.96 7.97
CA THR A 320 -21.03 13.42 8.17
C THR A 320 -22.40 14.10 8.17
N ARG A 321 -23.38 13.45 7.59
CA ARG A 321 -24.79 13.84 7.67
C ARG A 321 -25.66 12.62 7.92
N ALA A 322 -26.53 12.68 8.92
CA ALA A 322 -27.48 11.64 9.23
C ALA A 322 -28.92 12.16 9.08
N GLY A 323 -29.75 11.41 8.35
CA GLY A 323 -31.16 11.74 8.14
C GLY A 323 -31.82 10.75 7.18
N ARG A 324 -33.12 10.55 7.32
CA ARG A 324 -33.85 9.64 6.42
C ARG A 324 -33.76 10.13 4.98
N ASN A 325 -33.21 9.30 4.09
CA ASN A 325 -32.96 9.59 2.67
C ASN A 325 -32.05 10.81 2.40
N THR A 326 -31.33 11.32 3.41
CA THR A 326 -30.41 12.44 3.26
C THR A 326 -29.06 12.19 3.93
N SER A 327 -28.80 10.94 4.33
CA SER A 327 -27.53 10.56 4.94
C SER A 327 -26.39 10.66 3.94
N GLN A 328 -25.22 11.08 4.43
CA GLN A 328 -23.98 11.17 3.66
C GLN A 328 -22.82 10.67 4.50
N TYR A 329 -21.88 9.99 3.86
CA TYR A 329 -20.59 9.67 4.45
C TYR A 329 -19.45 10.22 3.59
N ASN A 330 -18.33 10.49 4.26
CA ASN A 330 -17.12 11.00 3.62
C ASN A 330 -15.91 10.16 4.07
N LEU A 331 -14.90 10.20 3.23
CA LEU A 331 -13.54 9.81 3.56
C LEU A 331 -12.86 11.02 4.17
N VAL A 332 -12.64 11.02 5.47
CA VAL A 332 -12.10 12.16 6.21
C VAL A 332 -10.63 11.92 6.50
N TYR A 333 -9.79 12.83 6.04
CA TYR A 333 -8.34 12.77 6.25
C TYR A 333 -7.91 13.75 7.34
N ALA A 334 -7.17 13.24 8.30
CA ALA A 334 -6.73 14.00 9.46
C ALA A 334 -5.57 14.95 9.12
N ASP A 335 -5.54 16.10 9.74
CA ASP A 335 -4.52 17.15 9.59
C ASP A 335 -3.77 17.41 10.90
N ASN A 336 -2.74 18.24 10.85
CA ASN A 336 -1.98 18.73 12.02
C ASN A 336 -1.42 17.62 12.92
N ILE A 337 -0.81 16.59 12.32
CA ILE A 337 -0.18 15.50 13.06
C ILE A 337 1.30 15.81 13.22
N SER A 338 1.79 15.84 14.46
CA SER A 338 3.22 15.98 14.75
C SER A 338 3.84 14.63 15.07
N LEU A 339 4.92 14.29 14.37
CA LEU A 339 5.73 13.08 14.60
C LEU A 339 7.12 13.47 15.08
N TYR A 340 7.54 12.84 16.16
CA TYR A 340 8.91 12.87 16.67
C TYR A 340 9.47 11.45 16.57
N GLY A 341 10.64 11.27 15.95
CA GLY A 341 11.20 9.96 15.68
C GLY A 341 12.70 9.89 15.94
N ILE A 342 13.13 8.71 16.35
CA ILE A 342 14.54 8.32 16.44
C ILE A 342 14.72 6.99 15.74
N SER A 343 15.78 6.85 14.94
CA SER A 343 16.14 5.59 14.29
C SER A 343 17.60 5.22 14.53
N LEU A 344 17.90 3.94 14.42
CA LEU A 344 19.24 3.38 14.45
C LEU A 344 19.37 2.37 13.32
N ALA A 345 20.39 2.54 12.47
CA ALA A 345 20.80 1.57 11.47
C ALA A 345 22.25 1.13 11.74
N LYS A 346 22.49 -0.19 11.78
CA LYS A 346 23.82 -0.76 12.04
C LYS A 346 23.98 -2.10 11.34
N ASN A 347 25.21 -2.42 10.92
CA ASN A 347 25.59 -3.77 10.50
C ASN A 347 26.22 -4.52 11.67
N ILE A 348 25.71 -5.71 11.97
CA ILE A 348 26.23 -6.55 13.06
C ILE A 348 26.54 -7.94 12.49
N GLY A 349 27.82 -8.24 12.33
CA GLY A 349 28.26 -9.56 11.83
C GLY A 349 27.73 -9.92 10.45
N GLY A 350 27.56 -8.93 9.55
CA GLY A 350 27.04 -9.12 8.19
C GLY A 350 25.49 -9.09 8.09
N VAL A 351 24.80 -8.90 9.22
CA VAL A 351 23.35 -8.68 9.28
C VAL A 351 23.07 -7.19 9.44
N SER A 352 22.26 -6.63 8.55
CA SER A 352 21.76 -5.26 8.71
C SER A 352 20.64 -5.24 9.73
N VAL A 353 20.74 -4.35 10.72
CA VAL A 353 19.78 -4.17 11.81
C VAL A 353 19.27 -2.74 11.77
N GLY A 354 17.94 -2.57 11.74
CA GLY A 354 17.27 -1.29 11.86
C GLY A 354 16.35 -1.26 13.08
N ALA A 355 16.25 -0.11 13.73
CA ALA A 355 15.29 0.10 14.81
C ALA A 355 14.72 1.52 14.76
N GLU A 356 13.48 1.69 15.14
CA GLU A 356 12.80 2.98 15.24
C GLU A 356 11.94 3.07 16.49
N LEU A 357 11.87 4.29 17.04
CA LEU A 357 10.82 4.69 17.96
C LEU A 357 10.25 6.02 17.48
N SER A 358 8.94 6.17 17.53
CA SER A 358 8.27 7.43 17.18
C SER A 358 7.08 7.69 18.10
N TYR A 359 6.85 8.98 18.34
CA TYR A 359 5.66 9.48 19.02
C TYR A 359 4.87 10.33 18.03
N ARG A 360 3.57 10.06 17.90
CA ARG A 360 2.65 10.81 17.02
C ARG A 360 1.61 11.51 17.89
N ALA A 361 1.64 12.83 17.85
CA ALA A 361 0.64 13.66 18.52
C ALA A 361 -0.49 13.96 17.54
N ASN A 362 -1.73 13.92 18.01
CA ASN A 362 -2.94 14.25 17.24
C ASN A 362 -3.20 13.31 16.04
N THR A 363 -2.76 12.05 16.11
CA THR A 363 -2.98 11.08 15.03
C THR A 363 -4.45 10.62 14.99
N PRO A 364 -5.02 10.30 13.80
CA PRO A 364 -6.35 9.71 13.71
C PRO A 364 -6.37 8.31 14.32
N LEU A 365 -7.36 8.07 15.15
CA LEU A 365 -7.60 6.77 15.77
C LEU A 365 -8.59 5.95 14.94
N ASN A 366 -8.63 4.64 15.19
CA ASN A 366 -9.54 3.73 14.52
C ASN A 366 -11.00 4.13 14.83
N ALA A 367 -11.73 4.59 13.82
CA ALA A 367 -13.09 5.09 13.98
C ALA A 367 -14.12 3.98 13.76
N ALA A 368 -15.23 4.04 14.48
CA ALA A 368 -16.39 3.26 14.14
C ALA A 368 -16.78 3.57 12.69
N VAL A 369 -16.79 2.53 11.85
CA VAL A 369 -17.12 2.68 10.42
C VAL A 369 -18.53 3.24 10.30
N LEU A 370 -18.68 4.32 9.53
CA LEU A 370 -19.90 5.14 9.47
C LEU A 370 -20.34 5.67 10.83
N GLY A 371 -19.41 5.87 11.76
CA GLY A 371 -19.68 6.58 13.01
C GLY A 371 -20.24 7.98 12.72
N ASN A 372 -21.25 8.39 13.48
CA ASN A 372 -21.94 9.66 13.23
C ASN A 372 -21.12 10.86 13.71
N ALA A 373 -20.24 11.38 12.84
CA ALA A 373 -19.45 12.57 13.10
C ALA A 373 -20.30 13.83 13.22
N ALA A 374 -21.46 13.89 12.55
CA ALA A 374 -22.38 15.02 12.65
C ALA A 374 -22.91 15.23 14.08
N ALA A 375 -23.00 14.17 14.89
CA ALA A 375 -23.39 14.26 16.29
C ALA A 375 -22.25 14.68 17.22
N ALA A 376 -21.00 14.60 16.76
CA ALA A 376 -19.82 14.97 17.56
C ALA A 376 -19.54 16.48 17.57
N GLY A 377 -20.16 17.23 16.65
CA GLY A 377 -19.90 18.67 16.48
C GLY A 377 -18.54 18.97 15.83
N PRO A 378 -18.24 20.23 15.57
CA PRO A 378 -16.94 20.66 15.04
C PRO A 378 -15.84 20.42 16.08
N LEU A 379 -14.65 20.00 15.63
CA LEU A 379 -13.49 19.86 16.48
C LEU A 379 -12.86 21.22 16.84
N PRO A 380 -12.19 21.34 17.99
CA PRO A 380 -11.44 22.53 18.35
C PRO A 380 -10.38 22.88 17.28
N GLY A 381 -10.24 24.16 16.95
CA GLY A 381 -9.21 24.64 16.03
C GLY A 381 -9.50 24.43 14.53
N GLY A 382 -10.73 23.97 14.15
CA GLY A 382 -11.08 23.75 12.75
C GLY A 382 -10.50 22.46 12.16
N GLU A 383 -9.99 21.56 13.00
CA GLU A 383 -9.49 20.24 12.57
C GLU A 383 -10.60 19.41 11.92
N THR A 384 -10.22 18.52 11.00
CA THR A 384 -11.15 17.59 10.35
C THR A 384 -11.78 16.62 11.37
N ALA A 385 -13.03 16.21 11.13
CA ALA A 385 -13.78 15.34 12.01
C ALA A 385 -13.09 13.98 12.25
N GLY A 386 -13.46 13.31 13.34
CA GLY A 386 -12.98 11.96 13.67
C GLY A 386 -12.30 11.88 15.04
N PRO A 387 -12.11 10.66 15.57
CA PRO A 387 -11.36 10.47 16.81
C PRO A 387 -9.87 10.74 16.61
N ARG A 388 -9.29 11.48 17.55
CA ARG A 388 -7.88 11.86 17.57
C ARG A 388 -7.21 11.44 18.86
N GLY A 389 -5.95 11.11 18.80
CA GLY A 389 -5.18 10.74 19.98
C GLY A 389 -3.68 10.82 19.77
N ASN A 390 -2.96 10.38 20.78
CA ASN A 390 -1.51 10.29 20.77
C ASN A 390 -1.12 8.81 20.78
N THR A 391 -0.12 8.45 19.97
CA THR A 391 0.39 7.08 19.88
C THR A 391 1.90 7.06 19.97
N ALA A 392 2.44 5.99 20.54
CA ALA A 392 3.85 5.63 20.44
C ALA A 392 3.97 4.42 19.52
N ASN A 393 4.98 4.42 18.65
CA ASN A 393 5.20 3.33 17.70
C ASN A 393 6.68 2.96 17.69
N GLY A 394 6.98 1.70 17.45
CA GLY A 394 8.33 1.21 17.33
C GLY A 394 8.43 0.04 16.36
N LEU A 395 9.61 -0.15 15.82
CA LEU A 395 9.94 -1.35 15.05
C LEU A 395 11.41 -1.73 15.27
N VAL A 396 11.67 -3.00 15.05
CA VAL A 396 13.02 -3.56 14.88
C VAL A 396 12.99 -4.48 13.68
N ASN A 397 13.96 -4.34 12.80
CA ASN A 397 14.12 -5.22 11.66
C ASN A 397 15.54 -5.73 11.50
N VAL A 398 15.63 -6.83 10.77
CA VAL A 398 16.88 -7.48 10.41
C VAL A 398 16.79 -7.97 8.99
N LEU A 399 17.88 -7.84 8.24
CA LEU A 399 17.99 -8.41 6.91
C LEU A 399 19.41 -8.93 6.65
N GLY A 400 19.50 -9.97 5.84
CA GLY A 400 20.79 -10.56 5.53
C GLY A 400 20.74 -11.55 4.38
N VAL A 401 21.92 -12.08 4.09
CA VAL A 401 22.12 -13.13 3.08
C VAL A 401 22.69 -14.37 3.77
N LEU A 402 22.14 -15.53 3.44
CA LEU A 402 22.73 -16.82 3.82
C LEU A 402 23.63 -17.33 2.70
N PRO A 403 24.80 -17.87 3.05
CA PRO A 403 25.71 -18.48 2.07
C PRO A 403 25.13 -19.82 1.56
N LYS A 404 25.84 -20.40 0.58
CA LYS A 404 25.54 -21.72 0.02
C LYS A 404 25.36 -22.79 1.10
N THR A 405 24.34 -23.61 0.94
CA THR A 405 24.03 -24.79 1.75
C THR A 405 23.87 -26.01 0.82
N GLU A 406 23.45 -27.16 1.38
CA GLU A 406 23.07 -28.33 0.58
C GLU A 406 21.72 -28.14 -0.15
N VAL A 407 20.90 -27.18 0.28
CA VAL A 407 19.55 -26.96 -0.24
C VAL A 407 19.49 -25.83 -1.28
N PHE A 408 20.28 -24.78 -1.13
CA PHE A 408 20.30 -23.61 -2.01
C PHE A 408 21.72 -23.03 -2.14
N ASP A 409 21.97 -22.30 -3.23
CA ASP A 409 23.26 -21.64 -3.45
C ASP A 409 23.40 -20.32 -2.68
N ALA A 410 22.31 -19.60 -2.45
CA ALA A 410 22.21 -18.45 -1.57
C ALA A 410 20.78 -18.28 -1.10
N ALA A 411 20.55 -17.51 -0.05
CA ALA A 411 19.21 -17.04 0.28
C ALA A 411 19.25 -15.63 0.86
N THR A 412 18.25 -14.80 0.51
CA THR A 412 17.99 -13.53 1.18
C THR A 412 16.90 -13.73 2.22
N TRP A 413 16.99 -13.03 3.34
CA TRP A 413 15.97 -13.05 4.38
C TRP A 413 15.84 -11.69 5.03
N ALA A 414 14.62 -11.37 5.47
CA ALA A 414 14.31 -10.19 6.24
C ALA A 414 13.19 -10.48 7.24
N ALA A 415 13.23 -9.85 8.39
CA ALA A 415 12.16 -9.88 9.37
C ALA A 415 11.99 -8.52 10.03
N GLU A 416 10.76 -8.17 10.38
CA GLU A 416 10.43 -6.91 11.03
C GLU A 416 9.33 -7.11 12.07
N LEU A 417 9.60 -6.73 13.31
CA LEU A 417 8.65 -6.70 14.41
C LEU A 417 8.19 -5.26 14.60
N VAL A 418 6.90 -5.02 14.63
CA VAL A 418 6.30 -3.69 14.87
C VAL A 418 5.52 -3.67 16.17
N TRP A 419 5.49 -2.50 16.81
CA TRP A 419 4.72 -2.19 17.99
C TRP A 419 4.00 -0.86 17.81
N ALA A 420 2.72 -0.80 18.23
CA ALA A 420 1.95 0.42 18.35
C ALA A 420 1.25 0.46 19.70
N HIS A 421 1.24 1.63 20.34
CA HIS A 421 0.65 1.86 21.65
C HIS A 421 -0.23 3.10 21.67
N LEU A 422 -1.42 2.98 22.24
CA LEU A 422 -2.31 4.11 22.51
C LEU A 422 -1.84 4.84 23.78
N VAL A 423 -1.34 6.04 23.63
CA VAL A 423 -0.92 6.87 24.77
C VAL A 423 -2.14 7.58 25.38
N SER A 424 -2.99 8.18 24.55
CA SER A 424 -4.19 8.87 25.01
C SER A 424 -5.17 9.13 23.88
N VAL A 425 -6.46 9.20 24.19
CA VAL A 425 -7.50 9.73 23.30
C VAL A 425 -7.68 11.21 23.61
N ARG A 426 -7.50 12.07 22.60
CA ARG A 426 -7.54 13.53 22.75
C ARG A 426 -8.95 14.08 22.50
N SER A 427 -9.62 13.58 21.46
CA SER A 427 -10.95 14.01 21.06
C SER A 427 -11.71 12.89 20.35
N GLY A 428 -13.03 13.02 20.20
CA GLY A 428 -13.87 12.08 19.44
C GLY A 428 -13.95 10.68 20.06
N GLY A 429 -13.76 10.53 21.37
CA GLY A 429 -13.80 9.22 22.06
C GLY A 429 -15.12 8.46 21.89
N ASN A 430 -16.22 9.17 21.61
CA ASN A 430 -17.53 8.58 21.27
C ASN A 430 -17.55 7.91 19.88
N LEU A 431 -16.55 8.15 19.04
CA LEU A 431 -16.36 7.52 17.72
C LEU A 431 -15.21 6.51 17.71
N PHE A 432 -14.36 6.50 18.73
CA PHE A 432 -13.19 5.64 18.78
C PHE A 432 -13.57 4.17 19.00
N MET A 433 -13.15 3.30 18.08
CA MET A 433 -13.29 1.84 18.16
C MET A 433 -12.21 1.24 19.06
N GLY A 434 -12.18 1.66 20.33
CA GLY A 434 -11.25 1.17 21.34
C GLY A 434 -11.97 0.44 22.48
N GLU A 435 -11.32 -0.56 23.09
CA GLU A 435 -11.82 -1.23 24.29
C GLU A 435 -12.03 -0.17 25.41
N GLY A 436 -13.17 -0.22 26.09
CA GLY A 436 -13.56 0.77 27.09
C GLY A 436 -14.25 2.02 26.55
N TYR A 437 -14.36 2.22 25.23
CA TYR A 437 -15.08 3.32 24.61
C TYR A 437 -16.47 2.89 24.10
N ALA A 438 -17.37 3.87 23.91
CA ALA A 438 -18.78 3.62 23.59
C ALA A 438 -19.01 2.70 22.36
N PRO A 439 -18.30 2.84 21.21
CA PRO A 439 -18.50 1.96 20.08
C PRO A 439 -18.12 0.49 20.33
N CYS A 440 -17.29 0.26 21.36
CA CYS A 440 -16.84 -1.06 21.78
C CYS A 440 -17.51 -1.56 23.07
N ALA A 441 -18.57 -0.92 23.53
CA ALA A 441 -19.31 -1.38 24.71
C ALA A 441 -19.85 -2.81 24.48
N GLY A 442 -19.48 -3.74 25.37
CA GLY A 442 -19.83 -5.16 25.26
C GLY A 442 -19.11 -5.94 24.14
N LYS A 443 -18.11 -5.33 23.50
CA LYS A 443 -17.28 -5.92 22.46
C LYS A 443 -15.83 -6.03 22.93
N ASN A 444 -14.99 -6.68 22.14
CA ASN A 444 -13.56 -6.84 22.41
C ASN A 444 -12.74 -6.80 21.10
N LYS A 445 -11.44 -7.07 21.18
CA LYS A 445 -10.55 -7.07 20.03
C LYS A 445 -11.03 -7.94 18.86
N TRP A 446 -11.73 -9.06 19.11
CA TRP A 446 -12.24 -9.95 18.07
C TRP A 446 -13.46 -9.38 17.32
N ASP A 447 -14.00 -8.27 17.80
CA ASP A 447 -15.01 -7.46 17.13
C ASP A 447 -14.41 -6.24 16.41
N GLY A 448 -13.07 -6.20 16.28
CA GLY A 448 -12.32 -5.11 15.66
C GLY A 448 -11.98 -3.96 16.60
N CYS A 449 -12.22 -4.10 17.91
CA CYS A 449 -11.88 -3.05 18.88
C CYS A 449 -10.38 -2.95 19.06
N SER A 450 -9.85 -1.73 19.01
CA SER A 450 -8.45 -1.43 19.30
C SER A 450 -8.13 -1.72 20.77
N THR A 451 -6.93 -2.21 21.01
CA THR A 451 -6.36 -2.41 22.35
C THR A 451 -5.27 -1.37 22.61
N ASP A 452 -4.79 -1.27 23.86
CA ASP A 452 -3.70 -0.34 24.20
C ASP A 452 -2.41 -0.64 23.46
N ASN A 453 -2.13 -1.91 23.15
CA ASN A 453 -0.92 -2.33 22.47
C ASN A 453 -1.23 -3.27 21.30
N TYR A 454 -0.47 -3.12 20.23
CA TYR A 454 -0.44 -4.00 19.08
C TYR A 454 1.00 -4.45 18.81
N PHE A 455 1.18 -5.71 18.41
CA PHE A 455 2.42 -6.27 17.92
C PHE A 455 2.15 -7.03 16.62
N GLY A 456 2.96 -6.78 15.60
CA GLY A 456 2.89 -7.46 14.31
C GLY A 456 4.27 -7.91 13.84
N LEU A 457 4.30 -8.96 13.03
CA LEU A 457 5.50 -9.52 12.42
C LEU A 457 5.34 -9.57 10.92
N SER A 458 6.36 -9.12 10.21
CA SER A 458 6.55 -9.37 8.79
C SER A 458 7.84 -10.14 8.58
N ALA A 459 7.85 -11.14 7.70
CA ALA A 459 9.06 -11.88 7.36
C ALA A 459 9.06 -12.27 5.88
N ALA A 460 10.25 -12.31 5.29
CA ALA A 460 10.47 -12.78 3.92
C ALA A 460 11.72 -13.67 3.89
N PHE A 461 11.66 -14.73 3.07
CA PHE A 461 12.76 -15.64 2.82
C PHE A 461 12.75 -16.05 1.35
N THR A 462 13.89 -15.94 0.69
CA THR A 462 14.01 -16.24 -0.75
C THR A 462 15.28 -17.06 -0.97
N PRO A 463 15.22 -18.40 -1.01
CA PRO A 463 16.32 -19.24 -1.49
C PRO A 463 16.49 -19.06 -3.00
N ILE A 464 17.74 -19.17 -3.45
CA ILE A 464 18.17 -18.97 -4.84
C ILE A 464 19.06 -20.12 -5.27
N TRP A 465 18.86 -20.60 -6.48
CA TRP A 465 19.67 -21.61 -7.16
C TRP A 465 20.21 -21.01 -8.46
N TYR A 466 21.52 -20.86 -8.53
CA TYR A 466 22.16 -20.26 -9.68
C TYR A 466 22.40 -21.29 -10.80
N GLN A 467 22.21 -20.85 -12.03
CA GLN A 467 22.55 -21.61 -13.24
C GLN A 467 22.00 -23.05 -13.24
N VAL A 468 20.75 -23.24 -12.77
CA VAL A 468 20.09 -24.57 -12.85
C VAL A 468 20.01 -25.09 -14.29
N PHE A 469 19.95 -24.15 -15.25
CA PHE A 469 20.22 -24.35 -16.67
C PHE A 469 21.09 -23.17 -17.13
N PRO A 470 21.84 -23.30 -18.25
CA PRO A 470 22.65 -22.21 -18.77
C PRO A 470 21.82 -20.91 -18.93
N GLY A 471 22.22 -19.87 -18.20
CA GLY A 471 21.54 -18.57 -18.20
C GLY A 471 20.22 -18.51 -17.40
N VAL A 472 19.89 -19.52 -16.56
CA VAL A 472 18.66 -19.56 -15.78
C VAL A 472 18.95 -19.70 -14.30
N ASP A 473 18.59 -18.71 -13.52
CA ASP A 473 18.58 -18.76 -12.06
C ASP A 473 17.15 -18.95 -11.55
N LEU A 474 16.96 -19.81 -10.57
CA LEU A 474 15.67 -20.03 -9.92
C LEU A 474 15.65 -19.40 -8.52
N SER A 475 14.46 -19.06 -8.05
CA SER A 475 14.21 -18.60 -6.68
C SER A 475 12.86 -19.08 -6.16
N ALA A 476 12.71 -19.18 -4.84
CA ALA A 476 11.43 -19.52 -4.21
C ALA A 476 11.08 -18.47 -3.14
N PRO A 477 10.57 -17.28 -3.54
CA PRO A 477 10.21 -16.23 -2.60
C PRO A 477 9.02 -16.63 -1.74
N MET A 478 9.16 -16.46 -0.43
CA MET A 478 8.15 -16.67 0.59
C MET A 478 8.05 -15.41 1.44
N ALA A 479 6.84 -15.01 1.80
CA ALA A 479 6.60 -13.89 2.70
C ALA A 479 5.38 -14.15 3.58
N VAL A 480 5.39 -13.60 4.78
CA VAL A 480 4.26 -13.62 5.71
C VAL A 480 4.16 -12.30 6.44
N PHE A 481 2.93 -11.84 6.64
CA PHE A 481 2.58 -10.82 7.60
C PHE A 481 1.55 -11.38 8.57
N ALA A 482 1.72 -11.13 9.88
CA ALA A 482 0.81 -11.58 10.92
C ALA A 482 0.72 -10.58 12.08
N GLY A 483 -0.51 -10.23 12.47
CA GLY A 483 -0.77 -9.54 13.74
C GLY A 483 -0.66 -10.55 14.89
N LEU A 484 0.33 -10.36 15.78
CA LEU A 484 0.64 -11.31 16.85
C LEU A 484 -0.22 -11.09 18.11
N LYS A 485 -0.40 -9.83 18.52
CA LYS A 485 -1.10 -9.50 19.76
C LYS A 485 -1.75 -8.14 19.68
N GLY A 486 -3.01 -8.04 20.12
CA GLY A 486 -3.77 -6.79 20.20
C GLY A 486 -4.18 -6.24 18.82
N ASN A 487 -4.84 -5.11 18.84
CA ASN A 487 -5.28 -4.36 17.67
C ASN A 487 -4.75 -2.93 17.76
N ALA A 488 -4.16 -2.44 16.69
CA ALA A 488 -3.61 -1.09 16.66
C ALA A 488 -4.68 -0.02 16.91
N PRO A 489 -4.30 1.08 17.57
CA PRO A 489 -5.22 2.20 17.83
C PRO A 489 -5.52 3.04 16.59
N THR A 490 -4.70 2.93 15.54
CA THR A 490 -4.80 3.71 14.30
C THR A 490 -5.45 2.91 13.18
N VAL A 491 -6.01 3.61 12.20
CA VAL A 491 -6.62 3.00 11.01
C VAL A 491 -5.56 2.17 10.26
N PHE A 492 -5.89 0.94 9.90
CA PHE A 492 -5.01 -0.03 9.22
C PHE A 492 -3.69 -0.37 9.93
N GLY A 493 -3.50 0.02 11.18
CA GLY A 493 -2.27 -0.25 11.93
C GLY A 493 -2.01 -1.73 12.23
N GLY A 494 -2.99 -2.60 12.06
CA GLY A 494 -2.90 -4.07 12.21
C GLY A 494 -3.82 -4.63 13.30
N ASN A 495 -4.16 -5.92 13.18
CA ASN A 495 -5.08 -6.62 14.09
C ASN A 495 -4.56 -8.01 14.42
N GLN A 496 -4.76 -8.46 15.66
CA GLN A 496 -4.35 -9.78 16.14
C GLN A 496 -4.98 -10.92 15.32
N GLY A 497 -4.15 -11.89 14.92
CA GLY A 497 -4.61 -13.07 14.18
C GLY A 497 -5.03 -12.79 12.74
N ASN A 498 -4.71 -11.59 12.23
CA ASN A 498 -4.98 -11.16 10.87
C ASN A 498 -3.66 -11.08 10.10
N GLY A 499 -3.67 -11.49 8.83
CA GLY A 499 -2.48 -11.44 8.01
C GLY A 499 -2.68 -11.99 6.62
N ASN A 500 -1.55 -12.12 5.93
CA ASN A 500 -1.46 -12.77 4.62
C ASN A 500 -0.14 -13.52 4.50
N TYR A 501 -0.07 -14.43 3.55
CA TYR A 501 1.17 -15.05 3.15
C TYR A 501 1.26 -15.20 1.63
N ALA A 502 2.48 -15.28 1.14
CA ALA A 502 2.77 -15.52 -0.26
C ALA A 502 3.85 -16.59 -0.38
N ILE A 503 3.67 -17.51 -1.32
CA ILE A 503 4.66 -18.53 -1.69
C ILE A 503 4.79 -18.50 -3.20
N GLY A 504 6.02 -18.53 -3.72
CA GLY A 504 6.23 -18.45 -5.15
C GLY A 504 7.43 -19.21 -5.66
N LEU A 505 7.52 -19.28 -6.99
CA LEU A 505 8.68 -19.72 -7.75
C LEU A 505 9.02 -18.61 -8.74
N GLY A 506 10.28 -18.27 -8.85
CA GLY A 506 10.78 -17.26 -9.79
C GLY A 506 11.86 -17.85 -10.69
N ALA A 507 11.92 -17.41 -11.93
CA ALA A 507 12.98 -17.75 -12.88
C ALA A 507 13.50 -16.46 -13.53
N ASP A 508 14.79 -16.21 -13.36
CA ASP A 508 15.54 -15.17 -14.07
C ASP A 508 16.28 -15.81 -15.25
N VAL A 509 15.91 -15.41 -16.45
CA VAL A 509 16.47 -15.96 -17.69
C VAL A 509 17.37 -14.92 -18.35
N TYR A 510 18.66 -15.22 -18.46
CA TYR A 510 19.72 -14.35 -18.98
C TYR A 510 19.81 -12.99 -18.29
N GLN A 511 19.37 -12.89 -17.00
CA GLN A 511 19.27 -11.63 -16.24
C GLN A 511 18.43 -10.54 -16.95
N LYS A 512 17.58 -10.96 -17.87
CA LYS A 512 16.81 -10.12 -18.77
C LYS A 512 15.31 -10.33 -18.60
N TYR A 513 14.90 -11.58 -18.48
CA TYR A 513 13.50 -11.96 -18.41
C TYR A 513 13.20 -12.57 -17.05
N ARG A 514 12.23 -12.00 -16.36
CA ARG A 514 11.77 -12.51 -15.06
C ARG A 514 10.39 -13.13 -15.21
N PHE A 515 10.25 -14.36 -14.74
CA PHE A 515 8.98 -15.06 -14.60
C PHE A 515 8.75 -15.36 -13.11
N ASP A 516 7.55 -15.10 -12.60
CA ASP A 516 7.16 -15.43 -11.23
C ASP A 516 5.80 -16.12 -11.24
N LEU A 517 5.69 -17.24 -10.54
CA LEU A 517 4.44 -17.89 -10.19
C LEU A 517 4.26 -17.75 -8.69
N LYS A 518 3.18 -17.11 -8.22
CA LYS A 518 2.91 -16.87 -6.79
C LYS A 518 1.50 -17.27 -6.41
N TYR A 519 1.36 -17.90 -5.27
CA TYR A 519 0.11 -18.04 -4.53
C TYR A 519 0.11 -17.04 -3.39
N ILE A 520 -0.97 -16.27 -3.25
CA ILE A 520 -1.20 -15.28 -2.18
C ILE A 520 -2.52 -15.61 -1.53
N ASP A 521 -2.55 -15.63 -0.20
CA ASP A 521 -3.74 -15.90 0.57
C ASP A 521 -3.77 -15.10 1.88
N TYR A 522 -4.95 -15.01 2.48
CA TYR A 522 -5.26 -14.18 3.62
C TYR A 522 -5.85 -15.02 4.74
N PHE A 523 -5.56 -14.65 5.97
CA PHE A 523 -6.16 -15.27 7.14
C PHE A 523 -6.62 -14.23 8.15
N GLY A 524 -7.61 -14.60 8.95
CA GLY A 524 -8.12 -13.69 9.98
C GLY A 524 -9.30 -14.29 10.73
N HIS A 525 -9.69 -13.61 11.81
CA HIS A 525 -10.77 -14.04 12.67
C HIS A 525 -12.06 -13.28 12.38
N THR A 526 -13.13 -14.02 12.06
CA THR A 526 -14.51 -13.51 11.94
C THR A 526 -15.38 -14.17 12.99
N LYS A 527 -16.42 -13.47 13.45
CA LYS A 527 -17.55 -14.06 14.15
C LYS A 527 -18.73 -14.18 13.20
N ASP A 528 -19.51 -15.23 13.31
CA ASP A 528 -20.72 -15.46 12.52
C ASP A 528 -21.87 -15.96 13.39
N ASN A 529 -23.05 -15.99 12.82
CA ASN A 529 -24.26 -16.54 13.43
C ASN A 529 -24.74 -17.82 12.74
N GLY A 530 -23.85 -18.51 12.00
CA GLY A 530 -24.15 -19.69 11.22
C GLY A 530 -24.77 -19.38 9.84
N THR A 531 -25.11 -18.13 9.52
CA THR A 531 -25.68 -17.71 8.24
C THR A 531 -24.85 -16.61 7.57
N MET A 532 -24.24 -15.72 8.35
CA MET A 532 -23.39 -14.64 7.86
C MET A 532 -22.38 -14.20 8.90
N VAL A 533 -21.29 -13.58 8.46
CA VAL A 533 -20.33 -12.88 9.32
C VAL A 533 -21.04 -11.71 10.02
N THR A 534 -20.89 -11.63 11.35
CA THR A 534 -21.49 -10.58 12.20
C THR A 534 -20.47 -9.62 12.77
N ALA A 535 -19.21 -10.05 12.88
CA ALA A 535 -18.09 -9.20 13.29
C ALA A 535 -16.77 -9.70 12.67
N GLN A 536 -15.82 -8.82 12.56
CA GLN A 536 -14.52 -9.08 11.96
C GLN A 536 -13.42 -8.41 12.77
N ASN A 537 -12.26 -9.01 12.82
CA ASN A 537 -11.08 -8.43 13.42
C ASN A 537 -10.13 -7.89 12.34
N GLY A 538 -10.46 -6.70 11.81
CA GLY A 538 -9.71 -6.03 10.75
C GLY A 538 -10.22 -6.33 9.33
N PHE A 539 -10.10 -5.35 8.45
CA PHE A 539 -10.69 -5.41 7.10
C PHE A 539 -10.14 -6.56 6.24
N THR A 540 -8.83 -6.83 6.28
CA THR A 540 -8.21 -7.88 5.48
C THR A 540 -8.65 -9.29 5.86
N THR A 541 -9.25 -9.48 7.05
CA THR A 541 -9.90 -10.73 7.45
C THR A 541 -11.01 -11.17 6.48
N LEU A 542 -11.69 -10.21 5.87
CA LEU A 542 -12.75 -10.47 4.89
C LEU A 542 -12.20 -10.91 3.52
N LEU A 543 -10.88 -10.93 3.35
CA LEU A 543 -10.22 -11.45 2.15
C LEU A 543 -9.86 -12.95 2.25
N LYS A 544 -10.16 -13.63 3.37
CA LYS A 544 -9.80 -15.03 3.62
C LYS A 544 -10.36 -16.03 2.58
N ASP A 545 -11.28 -15.62 1.72
CA ASP A 545 -11.83 -16.39 0.59
C ASP A 545 -11.28 -15.92 -0.77
N ARG A 546 -10.22 -15.10 -0.77
CA ARG A 546 -9.65 -14.47 -1.97
C ARG A 546 -8.28 -15.03 -2.35
N GLY A 547 -7.90 -16.22 -1.86
CA GLY A 547 -6.67 -16.89 -2.24
C GLY A 547 -6.53 -16.99 -3.76
N SER A 548 -5.37 -16.57 -4.31
CA SER A 548 -5.18 -16.37 -5.75
C SER A 548 -3.80 -16.78 -6.22
N VAL A 549 -3.72 -17.33 -7.43
CA VAL A 549 -2.46 -17.65 -8.12
C VAL A 549 -2.19 -16.60 -9.18
N TYR A 550 -0.98 -16.07 -9.20
CA TYR A 550 -0.52 -15.08 -10.18
C TYR A 550 0.66 -15.60 -10.97
N LEU A 551 0.61 -15.43 -12.29
CA LEU A 551 1.75 -15.57 -13.18
C LEU A 551 2.17 -14.18 -13.65
N THR A 552 3.41 -13.81 -13.37
CA THR A 552 3.99 -12.52 -13.75
C THR A 552 5.14 -12.73 -14.73
N PHE A 553 5.17 -11.94 -15.80
CA PHE A 553 6.34 -11.78 -16.67
C PHE A 553 6.78 -10.33 -16.64
N LYS A 554 8.10 -10.09 -16.54
CA LYS A 554 8.69 -8.75 -16.56
C LYS A 554 10.01 -8.76 -17.32
N THR A 555 10.29 -7.66 -18.03
CA THR A 555 11.59 -7.36 -18.62
C THR A 555 11.88 -5.88 -18.52
N THR A 556 13.14 -5.46 -18.59
CA THR A 556 13.56 -4.04 -18.61
C THR A 556 14.54 -3.83 -19.76
N PHE A 557 14.38 -2.76 -20.49
CA PHE A 557 15.25 -2.36 -21.60
C PHE A 557 15.33 -0.85 -21.74
#